data_12d56642bdcde4eff1dfdbad35295394
#
_entry.id   12d56642bdcde4eff1dfdbad35295394
#
_cell.length_a   1.000
_cell.length_b   1.000
_cell.length_c   1.000
_cell.angle_alpha   90.00
_cell.angle_beta   90.00
_cell.angle_gamma   90.00
#
_symmetry.space_group_name_H-M   'P 1'
#
loop_
_entity.id
_entity.type
_entity.pdbx_description
1 polymer ?
#
loop_
_entity_poly.entity_id
_entity_poly.type
_entity_poly.pdbx_seq_one_letter_code
_entity_poly.pdbx_strand_id
1 'polypeptide(L)'
;MQILYIDASGDPGMYDHKNSKFYILGGVALSENDWPITSAYFNDLCKKYFPKEDLEEIHTKQLFNGRSLFDKIDHKAMVADVCNFIATAHLTLFGIAIDKDQFLIRGLGKPEDVVNRSLEEIINRFHIFLLNRRERGIIVSDASAEGFDTRIRTLYEYFRKKGTHFWTLTKIIDTIFFTPSQTAMGIQLADFVAYAIKRKCVDGDSSLFDQFAARFGEHNFRLIPDPNRK
;
A
#
# COMPACT_ATOMS: atom_id res chain seq x y z
N MET A 1 4.56 -19.16 1.94
CA MET A 1 5.20 -17.93 1.40
C MET A 1 4.24 -16.77 1.54
N GLN A 2 4.74 -15.53 1.67
CA GLN A 2 3.92 -14.32 1.73
C GLN A 2 4.10 -13.48 0.47
N ILE A 3 3.03 -12.87 -0.02
CA ILE A 3 3.05 -11.93 -1.14
C ILE A 3 2.67 -10.56 -0.59
N LEU A 4 3.58 -9.59 -0.65
CA LEU A 4 3.28 -8.20 -0.31
C LEU A 4 2.93 -7.44 -1.58
N TYR A 5 1.70 -6.97 -1.69
CA TYR A 5 1.26 -6.03 -2.71
C TYR A 5 1.41 -4.61 -2.18
N ILE A 6 1.95 -3.71 -2.99
CA ILE A 6 2.15 -2.29 -2.61
C ILE A 6 1.61 -1.36 -3.70
N ASP A 7 1.04 -0.26 -3.24
CA ASP A 7 0.62 0.84 -4.09
C ASP A 7 0.91 2.19 -3.43
N ALA A 8 1.04 3.25 -4.23
CA ALA A 8 1.40 4.58 -3.79
C ALA A 8 0.23 5.56 -3.90
N SER A 9 0.05 6.41 -2.89
CA SER A 9 -0.86 7.55 -2.95
C SER A 9 -0.12 8.86 -2.67
N GLY A 10 -0.39 9.85 -3.49
CA GLY A 10 0.35 11.10 -3.53
C GLY A 10 1.49 11.03 -4.56
N ASP A 11 1.92 12.19 -5.02
CA ASP A 11 3.02 12.30 -5.98
C ASP A 11 4.39 12.30 -5.26
N PRO A 12 5.46 11.84 -5.91
CA PRO A 12 6.80 11.82 -5.34
C PRO A 12 7.49 13.20 -5.35
N GLY A 13 6.88 14.22 -5.98
CA GLY A 13 7.42 15.55 -6.08
C GLY A 13 7.37 16.34 -4.78
N MET A 14 8.03 17.50 -4.79
CA MET A 14 7.96 18.47 -3.68
C MET A 14 6.53 18.93 -3.44
N TYR A 15 6.20 19.25 -2.18
CA TYR A 15 4.98 19.97 -1.86
C TYR A 15 5.06 21.42 -2.33
N ASP A 16 4.16 21.82 -3.23
CA ASP A 16 4.09 23.17 -3.80
C ASP A 16 2.66 23.71 -3.91
N HIS A 17 1.76 23.32 -3.03
CA HIS A 17 0.31 23.59 -3.04
C HIS A 17 -0.49 22.91 -4.18
N LYS A 18 0.16 22.40 -5.21
CA LYS A 18 -0.47 21.59 -6.28
C LYS A 18 -0.30 20.11 -6.04
N ASN A 19 0.76 19.74 -5.35
CA ASN A 19 1.16 18.36 -5.07
C ASN A 19 0.71 17.93 -3.67
N SER A 20 0.58 16.63 -3.45
CA SER A 20 0.22 16.09 -2.15
C SER A 20 1.28 16.40 -1.09
N LYS A 21 0.85 16.86 0.11
CA LYS A 21 1.75 17.07 1.26
C LYS A 21 2.41 15.77 1.71
N PHE A 22 1.70 14.64 1.57
CA PHE A 22 2.19 13.33 1.96
C PHE A 22 2.50 12.47 0.75
N TYR A 23 3.57 11.68 0.86
CA TYR A 23 3.80 10.51 0.02
C TYR A 23 3.53 9.25 0.86
N ILE A 24 2.69 8.38 0.36
CA ILE A 24 2.17 7.24 1.11
C ILE A 24 2.39 5.96 0.30
N LEU A 25 2.90 4.91 0.95
CA LEU A 25 2.84 3.55 0.44
C LEU A 25 1.85 2.76 1.30
N GLY A 26 0.82 2.20 0.69
CA GLY A 26 -0.05 1.18 1.25
C GLY A 26 0.45 -0.20 0.87
N GLY A 27 0.30 -1.16 1.77
CA GLY A 27 0.70 -2.53 1.51
C GLY A 27 -0.27 -3.55 2.11
N VAL A 28 -0.47 -4.64 1.39
CA VAL A 28 -1.28 -5.78 1.81
C VAL A 28 -0.48 -7.05 1.65
N ALA A 29 -0.16 -7.74 2.74
CA ALA A 29 0.47 -9.04 2.70
C ALA A 29 -0.57 -10.17 2.84
N LEU A 30 -0.44 -11.16 2.00
CA LEU A 30 -1.32 -12.31 1.88
C LEU A 30 -0.50 -13.59 1.73
N SER A 31 -0.87 -14.63 2.48
CA SER A 31 -0.27 -15.96 2.32
C SER A 31 -0.71 -16.60 1.00
N GLU A 32 0.20 -17.31 0.35
CA GLU A 32 -0.14 -18.14 -0.84
C GLU A 32 -1.27 -19.13 -0.56
N ASN A 33 -1.37 -19.62 0.68
CA ASN A 33 -2.42 -20.57 1.08
C ASN A 33 -3.79 -19.90 1.23
N ASP A 34 -3.80 -18.63 1.67
CA ASP A 34 -5.04 -17.86 1.85
C ASP A 34 -5.48 -17.15 0.55
N TRP A 35 -4.57 -17.07 -0.44
CA TRP A 35 -4.81 -16.34 -1.68
C TRP A 35 -6.07 -16.82 -2.44
N PRO A 36 -6.29 -18.14 -2.65
CA PRO A 36 -7.45 -18.61 -3.43
C PRO A 36 -8.77 -18.22 -2.78
N ILE A 37 -8.91 -18.41 -1.47
CA ILE A 37 -10.14 -18.10 -0.74
C ILE A 37 -10.38 -16.59 -0.65
N THR A 38 -9.32 -15.81 -0.43
CA THR A 38 -9.39 -14.34 -0.38
C THR A 38 -9.80 -13.78 -1.74
N SER A 39 -9.21 -14.30 -2.82
CA SER A 39 -9.57 -13.90 -4.20
C SER A 39 -11.02 -14.26 -4.54
N ALA A 40 -11.50 -15.43 -4.13
CA ALA A 40 -12.90 -15.81 -4.34
C ALA A 40 -13.86 -14.85 -3.63
N TYR A 41 -13.62 -14.53 -2.37
CA TYR A 41 -14.46 -13.59 -1.62
C TYR A 41 -14.41 -12.16 -2.17
N PHE A 42 -13.25 -11.70 -2.64
CA PHE A 42 -13.14 -10.41 -3.30
C PHE A 42 -13.95 -10.38 -4.61
N ASN A 43 -13.87 -11.44 -5.41
CA ASN A 43 -14.66 -11.57 -6.64
C ASN A 43 -16.17 -11.60 -6.34
N ASP A 44 -16.61 -12.29 -5.28
CA ASP A 44 -18.01 -12.33 -4.87
C ASP A 44 -18.48 -10.95 -4.41
N LEU A 45 -17.64 -10.19 -3.71
CA LEU A 45 -17.90 -8.80 -3.36
C LEU A 45 -18.08 -7.94 -4.62
N CYS A 46 -17.21 -8.06 -5.61
CA CYS A 46 -17.34 -7.35 -6.88
C CYS A 46 -18.64 -7.72 -7.60
N LYS A 47 -18.97 -9.02 -7.70
CA LYS A 47 -20.20 -9.52 -8.35
C LYS A 47 -21.47 -9.08 -7.63
N LYS A 48 -21.44 -8.86 -6.32
CA LYS A 48 -22.58 -8.32 -5.57
C LYS A 48 -23.04 -6.97 -6.12
N TYR A 49 -22.12 -6.13 -6.54
CA TYR A 49 -22.40 -4.78 -7.05
C TYR A 49 -22.46 -4.72 -8.57
N PHE A 50 -21.73 -5.61 -9.24
CA PHE A 50 -21.59 -5.67 -10.71
C PHE A 50 -21.92 -7.08 -11.23
N PRO A 51 -23.17 -7.57 -11.10
CA PRO A 51 -23.49 -8.95 -11.43
C PRO A 51 -23.48 -9.26 -12.94
N LYS A 52 -23.52 -8.25 -13.78
CA LYS A 52 -23.59 -8.37 -15.26
C LYS A 52 -22.40 -7.78 -15.99
N GLU A 53 -21.52 -7.13 -15.26
CA GLU A 53 -20.35 -6.43 -15.82
C GLU A 53 -19.11 -7.07 -15.19
N ASP A 54 -18.10 -7.34 -16.01
CA ASP A 54 -16.78 -7.64 -15.49
C ASP A 54 -16.19 -6.31 -14.98
N LEU A 55 -16.23 -6.11 -13.66
CA LEU A 55 -15.56 -4.98 -13.06
C LEU A 55 -14.05 -5.22 -13.21
N GLU A 56 -13.42 -4.42 -14.06
CA GLU A 56 -11.98 -4.54 -14.33
C GLU A 56 -11.16 -4.15 -13.08
N GLU A 57 -11.61 -3.13 -12.34
CA GLU A 57 -10.85 -2.59 -11.22
C GLU A 57 -11.73 -1.84 -10.21
N ILE A 58 -11.47 -2.05 -8.91
CA ILE A 58 -11.93 -1.15 -7.85
C ILE A 58 -10.93 -0.01 -7.70
N HIS A 59 -11.08 1.04 -8.50
CA HIS A 59 -10.27 2.25 -8.32
C HIS A 59 -10.82 3.08 -7.15
N THR A 60 -10.10 3.13 -6.05
CA THR A 60 -10.55 3.69 -4.76
C THR A 60 -11.07 5.12 -4.88
N LYS A 61 -10.37 6.01 -5.57
CA LYS A 61 -10.81 7.40 -5.75
C LYS A 61 -12.13 7.53 -6.52
N GLN A 62 -12.36 6.66 -7.50
CA GLN A 62 -13.62 6.65 -8.25
C GLN A 62 -14.76 6.09 -7.39
N LEU A 63 -14.51 5.01 -6.66
CA LEU A 63 -15.44 4.41 -5.74
C LEU A 63 -15.91 5.42 -4.68
N PHE A 64 -14.99 6.12 -4.01
CA PHE A 64 -15.34 7.12 -2.98
C PHE A 64 -16.12 8.32 -3.53
N ASN A 65 -15.85 8.73 -4.75
CA ASN A 65 -16.53 9.86 -5.38
C ASN A 65 -17.82 9.46 -6.11
N GLY A 66 -18.20 8.17 -6.14
CA GLY A 66 -19.33 7.68 -6.90
C GLY A 66 -19.23 8.05 -8.38
N ARG A 67 -18.03 7.88 -9.00
CA ARG A 67 -17.77 8.23 -10.41
C ARG A 67 -17.60 6.98 -11.25
N SER A 68 -17.70 7.16 -12.58
CA SER A 68 -17.58 6.06 -13.53
C SER A 68 -18.66 5.00 -13.30
N LEU A 69 -18.33 3.73 -13.25
CA LEU A 69 -19.29 2.65 -12.98
C LEU A 69 -19.91 2.74 -11.58
N PHE A 70 -19.27 3.39 -10.64
CA PHE A 70 -19.71 3.51 -9.25
C PHE A 70 -20.85 4.53 -9.03
N ASP A 71 -21.22 5.32 -10.02
CA ASP A 71 -22.41 6.19 -9.99
C ASP A 71 -23.73 5.42 -10.11
N LYS A 72 -23.67 4.17 -10.63
CA LYS A 72 -24.82 3.29 -10.86
C LYS A 72 -25.16 2.37 -9.69
N ILE A 73 -24.36 2.41 -8.61
CA ILE A 73 -24.49 1.53 -7.46
C ILE A 73 -24.54 2.32 -6.15
N ASP A 74 -24.91 1.67 -5.05
CA ASP A 74 -24.66 2.23 -3.71
C ASP A 74 -23.16 2.11 -3.37
N HIS A 75 -22.37 3.10 -3.85
CA HIS A 75 -20.93 3.17 -3.65
C HIS A 75 -20.55 3.26 -2.16
N LYS A 76 -21.42 3.83 -1.30
CA LYS A 76 -21.17 3.90 0.15
C LYS A 76 -21.28 2.52 0.80
N ALA A 77 -22.29 1.74 0.41
CA ALA A 77 -22.40 0.35 0.85
C ALA A 77 -21.22 -0.48 0.36
N MET A 78 -20.76 -0.29 -0.89
CA MET A 78 -19.58 -0.98 -1.40
C MET A 78 -18.31 -0.61 -0.63
N VAL A 79 -18.09 0.67 -0.28
CA VAL A 79 -16.98 1.10 0.58
C VAL A 79 -17.03 0.38 1.93
N ALA A 80 -18.19 0.30 2.57
CA ALA A 80 -18.35 -0.40 3.85
C ALA A 80 -18.02 -1.89 3.73
N ASP A 81 -18.47 -2.53 2.65
CA ASP A 81 -18.18 -3.95 2.40
C ASP A 81 -16.68 -4.19 2.12
N VAL A 82 -15.99 -3.31 1.38
CA VAL A 82 -14.53 -3.39 1.19
C VAL A 82 -13.81 -3.21 2.53
N CYS A 83 -14.22 -2.25 3.37
CA CYS A 83 -13.65 -2.09 4.71
C CYS A 83 -13.83 -3.36 5.55
N ASN A 84 -15.04 -3.93 5.57
CA ASN A 84 -15.31 -5.16 6.29
C ASN A 84 -14.50 -6.34 5.74
N PHE A 85 -14.36 -6.45 4.42
CA PHE A 85 -13.51 -7.45 3.79
C PHE A 85 -12.06 -7.34 4.28
N ILE A 86 -11.46 -6.14 4.23
CA ILE A 86 -10.09 -5.92 4.72
C ILE A 86 -9.98 -6.23 6.22
N ALA A 87 -10.97 -5.85 7.01
CA ALA A 87 -10.98 -6.08 8.45
C ALA A 87 -11.10 -7.56 8.83
N THR A 88 -11.75 -8.39 8.03
CA THR A 88 -12.06 -9.78 8.35
C THR A 88 -11.19 -10.81 7.64
N ALA A 89 -10.69 -10.52 6.43
CA ALA A 89 -9.83 -11.41 5.67
C ALA A 89 -8.49 -11.67 6.37
N HIS A 90 -7.82 -12.76 6.01
CA HIS A 90 -6.49 -13.14 6.55
C HIS A 90 -5.38 -12.30 5.90
N LEU A 91 -5.45 -10.99 6.08
CA LEU A 91 -4.51 -10.01 5.56
C LEU A 91 -3.66 -9.42 6.68
N THR A 92 -2.42 -9.03 6.35
CA THR A 92 -1.60 -8.16 7.18
C THR A 92 -1.33 -6.88 6.41
N LEU A 93 -1.63 -5.73 7.01
CA LEU A 93 -1.47 -4.44 6.37
C LEU A 93 -0.14 -3.80 6.71
N PHE A 94 0.37 -3.02 5.76
CA PHE A 94 1.57 -2.21 5.88
C PHE A 94 1.24 -0.79 5.42
N GLY A 95 1.89 0.20 6.04
CA GLY A 95 1.68 1.58 5.65
C GLY A 95 2.86 2.46 6.03
N ILE A 96 3.32 3.25 5.07
CA ILE A 96 4.33 4.29 5.29
C ILE A 96 3.75 5.60 4.81
N ALA A 97 3.76 6.60 5.66
CA ALA A 97 3.37 7.97 5.29
C ALA A 97 4.53 8.91 5.57
N ILE A 98 4.98 9.64 4.57
CA ILE A 98 6.04 10.66 4.72
C ILE A 98 5.41 12.05 4.55
N ASP A 99 5.45 12.86 5.61
CA ASP A 99 5.19 14.30 5.54
C ASP A 99 6.41 14.95 4.87
N LYS A 100 6.27 15.34 3.61
CA LYS A 100 7.39 15.82 2.78
C LYS A 100 8.03 17.09 3.35
N ASP A 101 7.23 18.01 3.86
CA ASP A 101 7.75 19.24 4.45
C ASP A 101 8.54 18.96 5.72
N GLN A 102 7.95 18.20 6.63
CA GLN A 102 8.62 17.85 7.89
C GLN A 102 9.85 16.98 7.67
N PHE A 103 9.83 16.11 6.65
CA PHE A 103 10.98 15.31 6.26
C PHE A 103 12.18 16.17 5.87
N LEU A 104 11.96 17.23 5.10
CA LEU A 104 13.00 18.16 4.67
C LEU A 104 13.43 19.09 5.80
N ILE A 105 12.48 19.69 6.53
CA ILE A 105 12.75 20.63 7.64
C ILE A 105 13.61 19.97 8.72
N ARG A 106 13.38 18.69 9.00
CA ARG A 106 14.17 17.92 9.99
C ARG A 106 15.48 17.36 9.43
N GLY A 107 15.84 17.64 8.19
CA GLY A 107 17.08 17.19 7.57
C GLY A 107 17.18 15.68 7.40
N LEU A 108 16.04 14.98 7.24
CA LEU A 108 16.00 13.52 7.12
C LEU A 108 16.39 13.02 5.73
N GLY A 109 16.52 13.92 4.76
CA GLY A 109 16.91 13.64 3.38
C GLY A 109 16.59 14.79 2.46
N LYS A 110 16.77 14.54 1.16
CA LYS A 110 16.42 15.46 0.06
C LYS A 110 15.06 15.05 -0.54
N PRO A 111 14.45 15.86 -1.42
CA PRO A 111 13.19 15.55 -2.07
C PRO A 111 13.16 14.18 -2.76
N GLU A 112 14.25 13.85 -3.47
CA GLU A 112 14.41 12.58 -4.15
C GLU A 112 14.49 11.37 -3.21
N ASP A 113 14.78 11.59 -1.92
CA ASP A 113 14.89 10.53 -0.92
C ASP A 113 13.54 10.11 -0.33
N VAL A 114 12.47 10.87 -0.56
CA VAL A 114 11.12 10.55 -0.07
C VAL A 114 10.67 9.17 -0.54
N VAL A 115 10.78 8.90 -1.85
CA VAL A 115 10.42 7.60 -2.44
C VAL A 115 11.37 6.51 -1.94
N ASN A 116 12.67 6.80 -1.93
CA ASN A 116 13.70 5.86 -1.49
C ASN A 116 13.46 5.43 -0.03
N ARG A 117 13.18 6.40 0.83
CA ARG A 117 12.91 6.16 2.25
C ARG A 117 11.62 5.38 2.49
N SER A 118 10.55 5.71 1.76
CA SER A 118 9.29 4.99 1.90
C SER A 118 9.41 3.53 1.47
N LEU A 119 10.12 3.27 0.36
CA LEU A 119 10.39 1.92 -0.10
C LEU A 119 11.27 1.14 0.89
N GLU A 120 12.35 1.74 1.39
CA GLU A 120 13.22 1.12 2.39
C GLU A 120 12.43 0.72 3.65
N GLU A 121 11.57 1.61 4.14
CA GLU A 121 10.79 1.37 5.36
C GLU A 121 9.77 0.24 5.17
N ILE A 122 9.05 0.17 4.06
CA ILE A 122 8.07 -0.89 3.85
C ILE A 122 8.76 -2.24 3.64
N ILE A 123 9.89 -2.27 2.93
CA ILE A 123 10.72 -3.47 2.76
C ILE A 123 11.24 -3.99 4.11
N ASN A 124 11.75 -3.10 4.97
CA ASN A 124 12.23 -3.48 6.29
C ASN A 124 11.13 -4.09 7.16
N ARG A 125 9.93 -3.50 7.15
CA ARG A 125 8.79 -4.02 7.92
C ARG A 125 8.33 -5.37 7.42
N PHE A 126 8.26 -5.53 6.10
CA PHE A 126 7.94 -6.82 5.51
C PHE A 126 9.02 -7.86 5.81
N HIS A 127 10.30 -7.49 5.76
CA HIS A 127 11.40 -8.40 6.12
C HIS A 127 11.30 -8.87 7.57
N ILE A 128 11.03 -7.95 8.53
CA ILE A 128 10.83 -8.29 9.94
C ILE A 128 9.62 -9.21 10.11
N PHE A 129 8.50 -8.91 9.44
CA PHE A 129 7.31 -9.75 9.44
C PHE A 129 7.62 -11.18 8.98
N LEU A 130 8.39 -11.33 7.90
CA LEU A 130 8.82 -12.63 7.37
C LEU A 130 9.78 -13.38 8.34
N LEU A 131 10.69 -12.64 9.00
CA LEU A 131 11.57 -13.22 10.02
C LEU A 131 10.78 -13.79 11.18
N ASN A 132 9.81 -13.04 11.71
CA ASN A 132 8.98 -13.45 12.84
C ASN A 132 8.13 -14.69 12.51
N ARG A 133 7.68 -14.81 11.27
CA ARG A 133 6.91 -15.97 10.77
C ARG A 133 7.78 -17.13 10.29
N ARG A 134 9.11 -16.93 10.19
CA ARG A 134 10.06 -17.88 9.60
C ARG A 134 9.73 -18.24 8.15
N GLU A 135 9.08 -17.32 7.45
CA GLU A 135 8.65 -17.47 6.06
C GLU A 135 9.55 -16.69 5.09
N ARG A 136 9.29 -16.89 3.80
CA ARG A 136 9.85 -16.09 2.70
C ARG A 136 8.72 -15.34 2.01
N GLY A 137 9.06 -14.28 1.27
CA GLY A 137 8.07 -13.50 0.53
C GLY A 137 8.61 -12.86 -0.73
N ILE A 138 7.69 -12.41 -1.55
CA ILE A 138 7.92 -11.58 -2.75
C ILE A 138 7.18 -10.26 -2.60
N ILE A 139 7.58 -9.26 -3.39
CA ILE A 139 6.93 -7.95 -3.45
C ILE A 139 6.37 -7.75 -4.86
N VAL A 140 5.11 -7.36 -4.92
CA VAL A 140 4.39 -7.00 -6.16
C VAL A 140 3.93 -5.55 -6.01
N SER A 141 4.32 -4.69 -6.93
CA SER A 141 3.97 -3.26 -6.95
C SER A 141 3.03 -2.95 -8.11
N ASP A 142 2.19 -1.94 -7.93
CA ASP A 142 1.48 -1.39 -9.06
C ASP A 142 2.44 -0.90 -10.14
N ALA A 143 2.10 -1.21 -11.41
CA ALA A 143 2.88 -0.78 -12.56
C ALA A 143 2.62 0.69 -12.85
N SER A 144 3.68 1.46 -12.95
CA SER A 144 3.64 2.90 -13.25
C SER A 144 4.30 3.19 -14.61
N ALA A 145 4.83 4.39 -14.79
CA ALA A 145 5.65 4.69 -15.95
C ALA A 145 6.97 3.88 -15.91
N GLU A 146 7.38 3.33 -17.05
CA GLU A 146 8.55 2.45 -17.18
C GLU A 146 9.83 2.99 -16.52
N GLY A 147 10.08 4.29 -16.64
CA GLY A 147 11.23 4.93 -16.01
C GLY A 147 11.18 4.93 -14.48
N PHE A 148 9.99 5.07 -13.90
CA PHE A 148 9.79 5.00 -12.46
C PHE A 148 9.94 3.56 -11.95
N ASP A 149 9.32 2.59 -12.61
CA ASP A 149 9.44 1.17 -12.26
C ASP A 149 10.89 0.68 -12.32
N THR A 150 11.63 1.12 -13.35
CA THR A 150 13.06 0.83 -13.49
C THR A 150 13.86 1.43 -12.32
N ARG A 151 13.57 2.67 -11.92
CA ARG A 151 14.19 3.30 -10.74
C ARG A 151 13.92 2.52 -9.46
N ILE A 152 12.66 2.13 -9.22
CA ILE A 152 12.27 1.35 -8.03
C ILE A 152 12.97 -0.01 -8.02
N ARG A 153 13.03 -0.69 -9.17
CA ARG A 153 13.75 -1.97 -9.30
C ARG A 153 15.24 -1.81 -9.01
N THR A 154 15.89 -0.78 -9.56
CA THR A 154 17.32 -0.49 -9.32
C THR A 154 17.59 -0.23 -7.84
N LEU A 155 16.73 0.55 -7.18
CA LEU A 155 16.84 0.84 -5.76
C LEU A 155 16.67 -0.42 -4.90
N TYR A 156 15.70 -1.26 -5.23
CA TYR A 156 15.49 -2.53 -4.55
C TYR A 156 16.71 -3.47 -4.70
N GLU A 157 17.27 -3.58 -5.93
CA GLU A 157 18.46 -4.37 -6.17
C GLU A 157 19.68 -3.86 -5.37
N TYR A 158 19.78 -2.55 -5.18
CA TYR A 158 20.79 -1.97 -4.28
C TYR A 158 20.57 -2.46 -2.85
N PHE A 159 19.33 -2.39 -2.30
CA PHE A 159 19.03 -2.89 -0.96
C PHE A 159 19.26 -4.39 -0.83
N ARG A 160 18.93 -5.16 -1.85
CA ARG A 160 19.19 -6.61 -1.86
C ARG A 160 20.67 -6.95 -1.77
N LYS A 161 21.53 -6.20 -2.46
CA LYS A 161 22.97 -6.45 -2.51
C LYS A 161 23.74 -5.88 -1.31
N LYS A 162 23.34 -4.72 -0.84
CA LYS A 162 24.08 -3.96 0.20
C LYS A 162 23.39 -4.01 1.56
N GLY A 163 22.14 -4.42 1.62
CA GLY A 163 21.27 -4.24 2.77
C GLY A 163 20.58 -2.88 2.75
N THR A 164 19.59 -2.76 3.60
CA THR A 164 18.99 -1.47 3.99
C THR A 164 19.82 -0.85 5.12
N HIS A 165 19.41 0.30 5.62
CA HIS A 165 20.05 0.92 6.80
C HIS A 165 20.05 -0.01 8.04
N PHE A 166 19.13 -0.96 8.12
CA PHE A 166 18.90 -1.77 9.32
C PHE A 166 19.15 -3.26 9.12
N TRP A 167 18.96 -3.80 7.90
CA TRP A 167 18.89 -5.23 7.66
C TRP A 167 19.55 -5.67 6.36
N THR A 168 20.20 -6.84 6.41
CA THR A 168 20.46 -7.63 5.21
C THR A 168 19.20 -8.41 4.85
N LEU A 169 18.69 -8.22 3.64
CA LEU A 169 17.43 -8.81 3.20
C LEU A 169 17.61 -10.29 2.82
N THR A 170 17.30 -11.20 3.75
CA THR A 170 17.48 -12.65 3.57
C THR A 170 16.16 -13.41 3.35
N LYS A 171 15.02 -12.75 3.58
CA LYS A 171 13.69 -13.38 3.53
C LYS A 171 12.86 -12.99 2.32
N ILE A 172 13.18 -11.85 1.69
CA ILE A 172 12.52 -11.42 0.47
C ILE A 172 13.28 -12.04 -0.69
N ILE A 173 12.59 -12.79 -1.52
CA ILE A 173 13.16 -13.50 -2.66
C ILE A 173 12.90 -12.75 -3.96
N ASP A 174 13.86 -12.89 -4.89
CA ASP A 174 13.81 -12.30 -6.23
C ASP A 174 13.77 -10.77 -6.25
N THR A 175 13.23 -10.19 -7.32
CA THR A 175 13.08 -8.75 -7.55
C THR A 175 11.72 -8.25 -7.10
N ILE A 176 11.47 -6.94 -7.24
CA ILE A 176 10.10 -6.40 -7.21
C ILE A 176 9.44 -6.69 -8.56
N PHE A 177 8.27 -7.32 -8.53
CA PHE A 177 7.43 -7.52 -9.69
C PHE A 177 6.49 -6.33 -9.86
N PHE A 178 6.21 -5.95 -11.10
CA PHE A 178 5.26 -4.89 -11.43
C PHE A 178 4.11 -5.48 -12.24
N THR A 179 2.88 -5.16 -11.85
CA THR A 179 1.68 -5.62 -12.55
C THR A 179 0.61 -4.53 -12.55
N PRO A 180 -0.20 -4.41 -13.61
CA PRO A 180 -1.33 -3.47 -13.61
C PRO A 180 -2.34 -3.80 -12.51
N SER A 181 -2.89 -2.78 -11.85
CA SER A 181 -3.90 -2.91 -10.79
C SER A 181 -5.13 -3.70 -11.22
N GLN A 182 -5.55 -3.58 -12.49
CA GLN A 182 -6.69 -4.31 -13.05
C GLN A 182 -6.56 -5.83 -12.93
N THR A 183 -5.32 -6.35 -12.95
CA THR A 183 -5.06 -7.78 -12.95
C THR A 183 -4.74 -8.35 -11.57
N ALA A 184 -4.62 -7.49 -10.55
CA ALA A 184 -4.14 -7.89 -9.23
C ALA A 184 -5.01 -7.35 -8.09
N MET A 185 -5.89 -8.20 -7.54
CA MET A 185 -6.69 -7.89 -6.36
C MET A 185 -5.87 -7.25 -5.23
N GLY A 186 -4.69 -7.78 -4.95
CA GLY A 186 -3.85 -7.28 -3.87
C GLY A 186 -3.38 -5.84 -4.07
N ILE A 187 -3.17 -5.40 -5.32
CA ILE A 187 -2.85 -4.00 -5.66
C ILE A 187 -4.06 -3.11 -5.39
N GLN A 188 -5.28 -3.52 -5.82
CA GLN A 188 -6.50 -2.75 -5.56
C GLN A 188 -6.77 -2.57 -4.07
N LEU A 189 -6.50 -3.61 -3.27
CA LEU A 189 -6.58 -3.51 -1.81
C LEU A 189 -5.49 -2.60 -1.23
N ALA A 190 -4.28 -2.60 -1.80
CA ALA A 190 -3.19 -1.72 -1.38
C ALA A 190 -3.50 -0.24 -1.70
N ASP A 191 -4.13 0.07 -2.86
CA ASP A 191 -4.67 1.40 -3.19
C ASP A 191 -5.69 1.86 -2.14
N PHE A 192 -6.61 0.97 -1.75
CA PHE A 192 -7.61 1.29 -0.72
C PHE A 192 -6.96 1.60 0.63
N VAL A 193 -5.97 0.82 1.04
CA VAL A 193 -5.19 1.02 2.28
C VAL A 193 -4.41 2.34 2.22
N ALA A 194 -3.72 2.62 1.09
CA ALA A 194 -3.00 3.87 0.89
C ALA A 194 -3.93 5.09 0.94
N TYR A 195 -5.12 4.98 0.35
CA TYR A 195 -6.13 6.03 0.40
C TYR A 195 -6.66 6.28 1.81
N ALA A 196 -6.92 5.24 2.59
CA ALA A 196 -7.35 5.38 3.99
C ALA A 196 -6.29 6.05 4.86
N ILE A 197 -5.01 5.70 4.67
CA ILE A 197 -3.88 6.37 5.32
C ILE A 197 -3.82 7.84 4.91
N LYS A 198 -4.04 8.14 3.62
CA LYS A 198 -4.04 9.52 3.11
C LYS A 198 -5.13 10.36 3.79
N ARG A 199 -6.36 9.87 3.88
CA ARG A 199 -7.44 10.58 4.56
C ARG A 199 -7.09 10.88 6.01
N LYS A 200 -6.53 9.91 6.71
CA LYS A 200 -6.07 10.09 8.09
C LYS A 200 -4.98 11.17 8.20
N CYS A 201 -3.99 11.16 7.33
CA CYS A 201 -2.84 12.06 7.42
C CYS A 201 -3.12 13.47 6.86
N VAL A 202 -3.91 13.58 5.79
CA VAL A 202 -4.17 14.85 5.08
C VAL A 202 -5.41 15.54 5.62
N ASP A 203 -6.51 14.78 5.76
CA ASP A 203 -7.83 15.33 6.10
C ASP A 203 -8.14 15.23 7.60
N GLY A 204 -7.31 14.51 8.38
CA GLY A 204 -7.57 14.19 9.77
C GLY A 204 -8.71 13.19 9.98
N ASP A 205 -9.20 12.58 8.90
CA ASP A 205 -10.31 11.64 8.92
C ASP A 205 -9.80 10.20 9.01
N SER A 206 -9.83 9.65 10.22
CA SER A 206 -9.40 8.27 10.48
C SER A 206 -10.52 7.23 10.32
N SER A 207 -11.73 7.63 9.96
CA SER A 207 -12.92 6.77 9.97
C SER A 207 -12.78 5.46 9.17
N LEU A 208 -12.05 5.50 8.05
CA LEU A 208 -11.72 4.30 7.25
C LEU A 208 -10.59 3.50 7.88
N PHE A 209 -9.51 4.18 8.20
CA PHE A 209 -8.31 3.57 8.78
C PHE A 209 -8.65 2.78 10.05
N ASP A 210 -9.47 3.34 10.93
CA ASP A 210 -9.81 2.75 12.22
C ASP A 210 -10.62 1.44 12.07
N GLN A 211 -11.36 1.24 10.98
CA GLN A 211 -12.11 0.01 10.73
C GLN A 211 -11.20 -1.23 10.56
N PHE A 212 -10.00 -1.05 10.07
CA PHE A 212 -9.05 -2.15 9.87
C PHE A 212 -7.66 -1.88 10.49
N ALA A 213 -7.56 -0.91 11.40
CA ALA A 213 -6.30 -0.54 12.06
C ALA A 213 -5.59 -1.73 12.73
N ALA A 214 -6.36 -2.66 13.31
CA ALA A 214 -5.81 -3.86 13.95
C ALA A 214 -5.04 -4.78 12.98
N ARG A 215 -5.28 -4.66 11.67
CA ARG A 215 -4.57 -5.46 10.65
C ARG A 215 -3.16 -4.98 10.36
N PHE A 216 -2.79 -3.75 10.75
CA PHE A 216 -1.41 -3.27 10.64
C PHE A 216 -0.46 -3.96 11.63
N GLY A 217 -0.98 -4.57 12.69
CA GLY A 217 -0.11 -5.04 13.77
C GLY A 217 0.64 -3.88 14.44
N GLU A 218 1.54 -4.21 15.37
CA GLU A 218 2.17 -3.21 16.25
C GLU A 218 3.16 -2.28 15.52
N HIS A 219 3.80 -2.77 14.45
CA HIS A 219 4.94 -2.05 13.84
C HIS A 219 4.81 -1.84 12.33
N ASN A 220 3.69 -2.20 11.72
CA ASN A 220 3.55 -2.18 10.25
C ASN A 220 3.07 -0.84 9.68
N PHE A 221 2.63 0.10 10.53
CA PHE A 221 2.33 1.47 10.12
C PHE A 221 3.37 2.45 10.68
N ARG A 222 3.80 3.41 9.85
CA ARG A 222 4.73 4.46 10.26
C ARG A 222 4.45 5.79 9.59
N LEU A 223 4.41 6.84 10.41
CA LEU A 223 4.46 8.24 9.96
C LEU A 223 5.90 8.75 10.09
N ILE A 224 6.42 9.41 9.07
CA ILE A 224 7.78 9.97 9.01
C ILE A 224 7.71 11.46 8.66
N PRO A 225 8.34 12.30 9.45
CA PRO A 225 8.95 12.00 10.75
C PRO A 225 7.93 11.59 11.80
N ASP A 226 8.35 10.77 12.74
CA ASP A 226 7.52 10.40 13.87
C ASP A 226 7.22 11.67 14.70
N PRO A 227 5.94 12.05 14.90
CA PRO A 227 5.58 13.25 15.63
C PRO A 227 5.99 13.20 17.11
N ASN A 228 6.20 12.01 17.67
CA ASN A 228 6.57 11.78 19.06
C ASN A 228 8.09 11.69 19.29
N ARG A 229 8.89 11.70 18.21
CA ARG A 229 10.37 11.75 18.29
C ARG A 229 10.85 13.15 17.96
N LYS A 230 11.47 13.81 18.94
CA LYS A 230 12.19 15.06 18.77
C LYS A 230 13.52 14.84 18.07
#